data_40fb048d23570bcb58540a450e92f503
#
_entry.id   40fb048d23570bcb58540a450e92f503
#
_cell.length_a   1.000
_cell.length_b   1.000
_cell.length_c   1.000
_cell.angle_alpha   90.00
_cell.angle_beta   90.00
_cell.angle_gamma   90.00
#
_symmetry.space_group_name_H-M   'P 1'
#
loop_
_entity.id
_entity.type
_entity.pdbx_description
1 polymer ?
#
loop_
_entity_poly.entity_id
_entity_poly.type
_entity_poly.pdbx_seq_one_letter_code
_entity_poly.pdbx_strand_id
1 'polypeptide(L)'
;GLIVVGRRPVHFGPVDPVASRELFIREGLVRGEINSRARCLTANRELLERLDELEAKARRRDILADEETLYGYYEARIPAEIHQAATFEHWYKSEGAKNPQLLIMREEDVLARDAKEVTAAQYPDILPLGELQLPLTYHFEPNHPRDGVTLRVPAPLLPQLPADRLEW
;
A
#
# COMPACT_ATOMS: atom_id res chain seq x y z
N GLY A 1 2.78 -43.96 3.94
CA GLY A 1 3.45 -43.04 4.83
C GLY A 1 3.62 -41.72 4.12
N LEU A 2 3.02 -40.65 4.67
CA LEU A 2 3.25 -39.27 4.20
C LEU A 2 4.69 -38.89 4.61
N ILE A 3 5.55 -38.66 3.63
CA ILE A 3 6.87 -38.06 3.87
C ILE A 3 6.65 -36.55 3.97
N VAL A 4 6.65 -36.01 5.19
CA VAL A 4 6.68 -34.57 5.42
C VAL A 4 8.10 -34.09 5.12
N VAL A 5 8.31 -33.52 3.94
CA VAL A 5 9.57 -32.83 3.63
C VAL A 5 9.55 -31.50 4.39
N GLY A 6 10.35 -31.38 5.45
CA GLY A 6 10.53 -30.14 6.17
C GLY A 6 10.99 -29.02 5.21
N ARG A 7 10.46 -27.80 5.38
CA ARG A 7 10.88 -26.62 4.63
C ARG A 7 12.39 -26.45 4.74
N ARG A 8 13.14 -26.91 3.75
CA ARG A 8 14.56 -26.55 3.60
C ARG A 8 14.64 -25.30 2.76
N PRO A 9 15.31 -24.24 3.22
CA PRO A 9 15.65 -23.13 2.35
C PRO A 9 16.58 -23.65 1.26
N VAL A 10 16.12 -23.67 0.03
CA VAL A 10 16.90 -24.05 -1.14
C VAL A 10 17.34 -22.77 -1.83
N HIS A 11 18.64 -22.60 -2.06
CA HIS A 11 19.16 -21.56 -2.94
C HIS A 11 18.82 -21.92 -4.39
N PHE A 12 17.66 -21.45 -4.84
CA PHE A 12 17.15 -21.72 -6.19
C PHE A 12 17.82 -20.88 -7.28
N GLY A 13 18.42 -19.73 -6.90
CA GLY A 13 19.06 -18.79 -7.82
C GLY A 13 20.10 -19.37 -8.79
N PRO A 14 21.00 -20.29 -8.37
CA PRO A 14 21.97 -20.93 -9.27
C PRO A 14 21.35 -21.91 -10.27
N VAL A 15 20.13 -22.41 -9.98
CA VAL A 15 19.43 -23.40 -10.83
C VAL A 15 18.62 -22.70 -11.93
N ASP A 16 17.89 -21.65 -11.57
CA ASP A 16 17.10 -20.84 -12.51
C ASP A 16 17.10 -19.36 -12.05
N PRO A 17 18.02 -18.54 -12.54
CA PRO A 17 18.09 -17.14 -12.17
C PRO A 17 16.85 -16.33 -12.58
N VAL A 18 16.20 -16.69 -13.68
CA VAL A 18 15.00 -15.97 -14.19
C VAL A 18 13.83 -16.22 -13.27
N ALA A 19 13.52 -17.48 -13.00
CA ALA A 19 12.44 -17.85 -12.08
C ALA A 19 12.70 -17.35 -10.66
N SER A 20 13.97 -17.38 -10.20
CA SER A 20 14.35 -16.84 -8.90
C SER A 20 14.14 -15.34 -8.80
N ARG A 21 14.43 -14.60 -9.87
CA ARG A 21 14.21 -13.16 -9.94
C ARG A 21 12.72 -12.83 -9.92
N GLU A 22 11.92 -13.53 -10.71
CA GLU A 22 10.48 -13.33 -10.72
C GLU A 22 9.88 -13.58 -9.32
N LEU A 23 10.23 -14.70 -8.70
CA LEU A 23 9.79 -15.05 -7.35
C LEU A 23 10.25 -14.01 -6.33
N PHE A 24 11.50 -13.56 -6.41
CA PHE A 24 12.05 -12.55 -5.52
C PHE A 24 11.28 -11.22 -5.63
N ILE A 25 10.96 -10.78 -6.84
CA ILE A 25 10.19 -9.54 -7.02
C ILE A 25 8.76 -9.71 -6.53
N ARG A 26 8.06 -10.79 -6.91
CA ARG A 26 6.66 -11.00 -6.53
C ARG A 26 6.49 -11.19 -5.01
N GLU A 27 7.16 -12.19 -4.45
CA GLU A 27 6.99 -12.49 -3.03
C GLU A 27 7.75 -11.49 -2.14
N GLY A 28 9.00 -11.18 -2.50
CA GLY A 28 9.85 -10.33 -1.69
C GLY A 28 9.45 -8.87 -1.70
N LEU A 29 9.34 -8.26 -2.87
CA LEU A 29 9.17 -6.81 -3.01
C LEU A 29 7.70 -6.38 -3.13
N VAL A 30 6.90 -7.07 -3.95
CA VAL A 30 5.48 -6.72 -4.16
C VAL A 30 4.67 -7.11 -2.93
N ARG A 31 4.79 -8.34 -2.42
CA ARG A 31 4.07 -8.81 -1.23
C ARG A 31 4.74 -8.45 0.08
N GLY A 32 5.97 -7.91 0.02
CA GLY A 32 6.68 -7.42 1.20
C GLY A 32 7.21 -8.51 2.13
N GLU A 33 7.42 -9.75 1.65
CA GLU A 33 7.92 -10.86 2.45
C GLU A 33 9.44 -10.82 2.67
N ILE A 34 10.11 -9.84 2.10
CA ILE A 34 11.56 -9.64 2.29
C ILE A 34 11.84 -9.01 3.66
N ASN A 35 12.79 -9.61 4.39
CA ASN A 35 13.32 -9.00 5.60
C ASN A 35 14.47 -8.05 5.22
N SER A 36 14.15 -6.80 4.91
CA SER A 36 15.11 -5.76 4.53
C SER A 36 14.75 -4.42 5.18
N ARG A 37 15.78 -3.61 5.45
CA ARG A 37 15.65 -2.24 5.97
C ARG A 37 15.74 -1.17 4.88
N ALA A 38 15.61 -1.56 3.63
CA ALA A 38 15.63 -0.62 2.51
C ALA A 38 14.49 0.40 2.64
N ARG A 39 14.83 1.69 2.61
CA ARG A 39 13.88 2.80 2.80
C ARG A 39 12.71 2.74 1.84
N CYS A 40 12.95 2.34 0.59
CA CYS A 40 11.89 2.22 -0.41
C CYS A 40 10.79 1.25 0.01
N LEU A 41 11.12 0.15 0.69
CA LEU A 41 10.13 -0.84 1.12
C LEU A 41 9.18 -0.28 2.19
N THR A 42 9.72 0.48 3.15
CA THR A 42 8.89 1.14 4.18
C THR A 42 8.03 2.22 3.55
N ALA A 43 8.62 3.10 2.72
CA ALA A 43 7.90 4.19 2.07
C ALA A 43 6.79 3.68 1.13
N ASN A 44 7.07 2.62 0.35
CA ASN A 44 6.10 2.04 -0.57
C ASN A 44 4.96 1.34 0.19
N ARG A 45 5.26 0.66 1.30
CA ARG A 45 4.24 0.06 2.16
C ARG A 45 3.29 1.11 2.72
N GLU A 46 3.84 2.19 3.29
CA GLU A 46 3.04 3.31 3.81
C GLU A 46 2.16 3.96 2.73
N LEU A 47 2.67 4.05 1.50
CA LEU A 47 1.89 4.54 0.37
C LEU A 47 0.73 3.59 0.02
N LEU A 48 1.01 2.29 -0.10
CA LEU A 48 0.00 1.28 -0.43
C LEU A 48 -1.07 1.18 0.67
N GLU A 49 -0.69 1.24 1.95
CA GLU A 49 -1.63 1.25 3.09
C GLU A 49 -2.57 2.46 3.03
N ARG A 50 -2.05 3.66 2.72
CA ARG A 50 -2.90 4.86 2.56
C ARG A 50 -3.89 4.74 1.40
N LEU A 51 -3.47 4.12 0.30
CA LEU A 51 -4.35 3.93 -0.86
C LEU A 51 -5.39 2.83 -0.61
N ASP A 52 -5.04 1.78 0.15
CA ASP A 52 -6.00 0.77 0.60
C ASP A 52 -7.08 1.38 1.52
N GLU A 53 -6.67 2.26 2.44
CA GLU A 53 -7.62 3.05 3.23
C GLU A 53 -8.52 3.93 2.35
N LEU A 54 -7.98 4.51 1.27
CA LEU A 54 -8.76 5.30 0.32
C LEU A 54 -9.75 4.42 -0.45
N GLU A 55 -9.39 3.20 -0.84
CA GLU A 55 -10.32 2.22 -1.42
C GLU A 55 -11.48 1.93 -0.48
N ALA A 56 -11.19 1.70 0.79
CA ALA A 56 -12.21 1.47 1.80
C ALA A 56 -13.14 2.68 1.97
N LYS A 57 -12.58 3.90 2.03
CA LYS A 57 -13.33 5.16 2.14
C LYS A 57 -14.22 5.42 0.92
N ALA A 58 -13.69 5.20 -0.26
CA ALA A 58 -14.38 5.41 -1.53
C ALA A 58 -15.37 4.28 -1.87
N ARG A 59 -15.41 3.20 -1.10
CA ARG A 59 -16.16 1.98 -1.40
C ARG A 59 -15.85 1.41 -2.79
N ARG A 60 -14.59 1.55 -3.19
CA ARG A 60 -14.06 1.05 -4.47
C ARG A 60 -12.93 0.08 -4.19
N ARG A 61 -12.72 -0.88 -5.08
CA ARG A 61 -11.61 -1.86 -5.03
C ARG A 61 -10.76 -1.83 -6.30
N ASP A 62 -10.86 -0.76 -7.05
CA ASP A 62 -10.22 -0.56 -8.33
C ASP A 62 -9.34 0.69 -8.37
N ILE A 63 -8.94 1.19 -7.18
CA ILE A 63 -8.08 2.36 -7.04
C ILE A 63 -6.62 1.97 -7.11
N LEU A 64 -6.24 0.88 -6.41
CA LEU A 64 -4.88 0.36 -6.44
C LEU A 64 -4.60 -0.38 -7.75
N ALA A 65 -3.38 -0.20 -8.24
CA ALA A 65 -2.85 -1.03 -9.32
C ALA A 65 -2.74 -2.49 -8.88
N ASP A 66 -2.90 -3.40 -9.82
CA ASP A 66 -2.76 -4.83 -9.57
C ASP A 66 -1.29 -5.25 -9.30
N GLU A 67 -1.11 -6.47 -8.79
CA GLU A 67 0.22 -7.03 -8.51
C GLU A 67 1.12 -7.04 -9.76
N GLU A 68 0.56 -7.18 -10.96
CA GLU A 68 1.33 -7.20 -12.21
C GLU A 68 1.92 -5.84 -12.54
N THR A 69 1.18 -4.77 -12.28
CA THR A 69 1.67 -3.39 -12.42
C THR A 69 2.80 -3.11 -11.42
N LEU A 70 2.65 -3.55 -10.17
CA LEU A 70 3.69 -3.41 -9.14
C LEU A 70 4.93 -4.25 -9.47
N TYR A 71 4.73 -5.47 -9.98
CA TYR A 71 5.81 -6.31 -10.48
C TYR A 71 6.59 -5.60 -11.59
N GLY A 72 5.90 -5.11 -12.62
CA GLY A 72 6.50 -4.38 -13.73
C GLY A 72 7.27 -3.13 -13.30
N TYR A 73 6.79 -2.44 -12.26
CA TYR A 73 7.51 -1.30 -11.67
C TYR A 73 8.91 -1.68 -11.18
N TYR A 74 9.00 -2.77 -10.40
CA TYR A 74 10.27 -3.25 -9.87
C TYR A 74 11.14 -3.90 -10.96
N GLU A 75 10.53 -4.72 -11.83
CA GLU A 75 11.24 -5.42 -12.90
C GLU A 75 11.99 -4.45 -13.83
N ALA A 76 11.36 -3.34 -14.18
CA ALA A 76 11.96 -2.33 -15.07
C ALA A 76 13.11 -1.53 -14.42
N ARG A 77 13.21 -1.53 -13.08
CA ARG A 77 14.16 -0.67 -12.35
C ARG A 77 15.27 -1.41 -11.62
N ILE A 78 15.09 -2.69 -11.36
CA ILE A 78 16.06 -3.53 -10.66
C ILE A 78 16.90 -4.29 -11.70
N PRO A 79 18.24 -4.26 -11.61
CA PRO A 79 19.12 -4.99 -12.51
C PRO A 79 18.82 -6.49 -12.57
N ALA A 80 19.07 -7.11 -13.74
CA ALA A 80 18.71 -8.50 -14.00
C ALA A 80 19.41 -9.51 -13.07
N GLU A 81 20.61 -9.18 -12.60
CA GLU A 81 21.42 -10.00 -11.68
C GLU A 81 20.89 -10.02 -10.25
N ILE A 82 19.95 -9.15 -9.89
CA ILE A 82 19.36 -9.09 -8.56
C ILE A 82 18.19 -10.07 -8.47
N HIS A 83 18.37 -11.17 -7.78
CA HIS A 83 17.40 -12.25 -7.62
C HIS A 83 17.25 -12.77 -6.18
N GLN A 84 17.85 -12.08 -5.19
CA GLN A 84 17.77 -12.43 -3.77
C GLN A 84 17.99 -11.22 -2.86
N ALA A 85 17.53 -11.32 -1.61
CA ALA A 85 17.56 -10.25 -0.63
C ALA A 85 18.97 -9.67 -0.40
N ALA A 86 20.01 -10.52 -0.28
CA ALA A 86 21.37 -10.08 0.00
C ALA A 86 21.97 -9.24 -1.13
N THR A 87 21.76 -9.66 -2.39
CA THR A 87 22.24 -8.89 -3.57
C THR A 87 21.46 -7.60 -3.73
N PHE A 88 20.15 -7.63 -3.44
CA PHE A 88 19.29 -6.44 -3.44
C PHE A 88 19.76 -5.41 -2.40
N GLU A 89 19.99 -5.81 -1.17
CA GLU A 89 20.44 -4.88 -0.12
C GLU A 89 21.79 -4.25 -0.44
N HIS A 90 22.74 -5.04 -0.94
CA HIS A 90 24.05 -4.53 -1.33
C HIS A 90 23.94 -3.50 -2.45
N TRP A 91 23.20 -3.84 -3.50
CA TRP A 91 22.94 -2.94 -4.63
C TRP A 91 22.18 -1.69 -4.21
N TYR A 92 21.08 -1.85 -3.45
CA TYR A 92 20.26 -0.73 -3.00
C TYR A 92 21.03 0.23 -2.10
N LYS A 93 21.91 -0.26 -1.24
CA LYS A 93 22.78 0.58 -0.41
C LYS A 93 23.73 1.43 -1.26
N SER A 94 24.31 0.85 -2.31
CA SER A 94 25.23 1.55 -3.20
C SER A 94 24.51 2.58 -4.08
N GLU A 95 23.44 2.19 -4.75
CA GLU A 95 22.72 3.05 -5.69
C GLU A 95 21.77 4.03 -4.99
N GLY A 96 21.18 3.65 -3.86
CA GLY A 96 20.34 4.52 -3.05
C GLY A 96 21.11 5.69 -2.42
N ALA A 97 22.40 5.52 -2.16
CA ALA A 97 23.28 6.62 -1.73
C ALA A 97 23.43 7.70 -2.82
N LYS A 98 23.41 7.31 -4.08
CA LYS A 98 23.47 8.21 -5.24
C LYS A 98 22.10 8.79 -5.60
N ASN A 99 21.06 8.02 -5.41
CA ASN A 99 19.67 8.39 -5.70
C ASN A 99 18.75 8.08 -4.51
N PRO A 100 18.46 9.06 -3.63
CA PRO A 100 17.58 8.87 -2.47
C PRO A 100 16.13 8.49 -2.82
N GLN A 101 15.71 8.70 -4.07
CA GLN A 101 14.38 8.34 -4.57
C GLN A 101 14.35 6.98 -5.29
N LEU A 102 15.46 6.24 -5.26
CA LEU A 102 15.55 4.93 -5.90
C LEU A 102 14.44 4.01 -5.37
N LEU A 103 13.64 3.46 -6.27
CA LEU A 103 12.53 2.56 -5.99
C LEU A 103 11.44 3.12 -5.05
N ILE A 104 11.42 4.41 -4.75
CA ILE A 104 10.30 5.03 -4.04
C ILE A 104 9.18 5.29 -5.03
N MET A 105 8.04 4.62 -4.81
CA MET A 105 6.85 4.76 -5.65
C MET A 105 6.15 6.10 -5.36
N ARG A 106 5.53 6.64 -6.40
CA ARG A 106 4.60 7.77 -6.32
C ARG A 106 3.17 7.25 -6.47
N GLU A 107 2.20 8.05 -6.09
CA GLU A 107 0.79 7.69 -6.28
C GLU A 107 0.48 7.35 -7.74
N GLU A 108 1.05 8.07 -8.70
CA GLU A 108 0.88 7.80 -10.15
C GLU A 108 1.40 6.43 -10.60
N ASP A 109 2.36 5.83 -9.88
CA ASP A 109 2.93 4.51 -10.18
C ASP A 109 2.04 3.35 -9.70
N VAL A 110 1.17 3.63 -8.71
CA VAL A 110 0.39 2.62 -7.97
C VAL A 110 -1.12 2.82 -8.06
N LEU A 111 -1.57 3.89 -8.72
CA LEU A 111 -2.99 4.09 -9.02
C LEU A 111 -3.37 3.37 -10.31
N ALA A 112 -4.49 2.67 -10.29
CA ALA A 112 -5.12 2.16 -11.49
C ALA A 112 -5.46 3.33 -12.44
N ARG A 113 -5.41 3.08 -13.77
CA ARG A 113 -5.59 4.13 -14.78
C ARG A 113 -6.88 4.95 -14.61
N ASP A 114 -7.94 4.29 -14.16
CA ASP A 114 -9.28 4.89 -14.02
C ASP A 114 -9.51 5.52 -12.63
N ALA A 115 -8.55 5.41 -11.71
CA ALA A 115 -8.67 5.89 -10.34
C ALA A 115 -8.09 7.29 -10.09
N LYS A 116 -7.57 7.96 -11.13
CA LYS A 116 -6.92 9.28 -11.02
C LYS A 116 -7.82 10.40 -10.50
N GLU A 117 -9.13 10.20 -10.54
CA GLU A 117 -10.12 11.16 -10.04
C GLU A 117 -10.45 10.98 -8.56
N VAL A 118 -10.05 9.85 -7.97
CA VAL A 118 -10.31 9.57 -6.54
C VAL A 118 -9.16 10.15 -5.72
N THR A 119 -9.44 11.21 -4.99
CA THR A 119 -8.43 11.90 -4.17
C THR A 119 -8.78 11.84 -2.69
N ALA A 120 -7.77 11.89 -1.83
CA ALA A 120 -7.95 11.99 -0.38
C ALA A 120 -8.78 13.24 0.03
N ALA A 121 -8.80 14.27 -0.81
CA ALA A 121 -9.62 15.47 -0.57
C ALA A 121 -11.13 15.20 -0.63
N GLN A 122 -11.56 14.18 -1.38
CA GLN A 122 -12.95 13.76 -1.45
C GLN A 122 -13.41 12.95 -0.22
N TYR A 123 -12.44 12.39 0.52
CA TYR A 123 -12.67 11.54 1.70
C TYR A 123 -11.86 12.04 2.89
N PRO A 124 -12.18 13.23 3.44
CA PRO A 124 -11.40 13.83 4.51
C PRO A 124 -11.49 13.04 5.81
N ASP A 125 -10.42 13.00 6.58
CA ASP A 125 -10.41 12.38 7.92
C ASP A 125 -11.02 13.27 9.00
N ILE A 126 -11.23 14.55 8.67
CA ILE A 126 -11.75 15.56 9.60
C ILE A 126 -12.83 16.37 8.89
N LEU A 127 -13.97 16.51 9.54
CA LEU A 127 -15.02 17.44 9.13
C LEU A 127 -14.84 18.77 9.86
N PRO A 128 -14.49 19.88 9.17
CA PRO A 128 -14.44 21.19 9.78
C PRO A 128 -15.84 21.77 9.93
N LEU A 129 -16.26 22.09 11.15
CA LEU A 129 -17.51 22.77 11.48
C LEU A 129 -17.21 24.04 12.30
N GLY A 130 -17.01 25.17 11.62
CA GLY A 130 -16.54 26.40 12.25
C GLY A 130 -15.14 26.21 12.84
N GLU A 131 -14.99 26.43 14.14
CA GLU A 131 -13.72 26.20 14.86
C GLU A 131 -13.53 24.74 15.31
N LEU A 132 -14.58 23.90 15.15
CA LEU A 132 -14.53 22.49 15.53
C LEU A 132 -13.94 21.65 14.40
N GLN A 133 -13.06 20.73 14.79
CA GLN A 133 -12.50 19.70 13.90
C GLN A 133 -12.95 18.35 14.41
N LEU A 134 -13.90 17.73 13.72
CA LEU A 134 -14.52 16.48 14.13
C LEU A 134 -13.96 15.32 13.30
N PRO A 135 -13.44 14.27 13.94
CA PRO A 135 -12.88 13.13 13.22
C PRO A 135 -13.98 12.30 12.54
N LEU A 136 -13.70 11.96 11.28
CA LEU A 136 -14.48 11.03 10.47
C LEU A 136 -13.79 9.67 10.44
N THR A 137 -14.59 8.63 10.55
CA THR A 137 -14.13 7.25 10.30
C THR A 137 -15.00 6.61 9.24
N TYR A 138 -14.36 5.91 8.33
CA TYR A 138 -14.99 5.21 7.23
C TYR A 138 -14.93 3.72 7.49
N HIS A 139 -16.07 3.03 7.29
CA HIS A 139 -16.14 1.58 7.40
C HIS A 139 -16.84 1.05 6.16
N PHE A 140 -16.19 0.13 5.47
CA PHE A 140 -16.74 -0.51 4.28
C PHE A 140 -16.93 -2.00 4.50
N GLU A 141 -18.10 -2.36 5.03
CA GLU A 141 -18.50 -3.76 5.19
C GLU A 141 -20.00 -3.85 4.95
N PRO A 142 -20.45 -4.20 3.73
CA PRO A 142 -21.87 -4.29 3.39
C PRO A 142 -22.63 -5.15 4.39
N ASN A 143 -23.77 -4.64 4.87
CA ASN A 143 -24.62 -5.22 5.92
C ASN A 143 -24.06 -5.15 7.36
N HIS A 144 -22.93 -4.51 7.60
CA HIS A 144 -22.46 -4.25 8.96
C HIS A 144 -23.18 -3.01 9.55
N PRO A 145 -23.55 -3.00 10.86
CA PRO A 145 -24.23 -1.86 11.49
C PRO A 145 -23.46 -0.53 11.45
N ARG A 146 -22.14 -0.59 11.22
CA ARG A 146 -21.26 0.58 11.12
C ARG A 146 -20.79 0.84 9.68
N ASP A 147 -21.41 0.20 8.69
CA ASP A 147 -21.08 0.46 7.30
C ASP A 147 -21.42 1.91 6.94
N GLY A 148 -20.45 2.63 6.39
CA GLY A 148 -20.60 4.03 6.01
C GLY A 148 -19.60 4.96 6.69
N VAL A 149 -20.00 6.21 6.87
CA VAL A 149 -19.22 7.27 7.51
C VAL A 149 -19.71 7.48 8.93
N THR A 150 -18.80 7.48 9.88
CA THR A 150 -19.10 7.73 11.29
C THR A 150 -18.42 9.02 11.73
N LEU A 151 -19.21 9.98 12.17
CA LEU A 151 -18.75 11.21 12.80
C LEU A 151 -18.70 11.03 14.32
N ARG A 152 -17.55 11.27 14.93
CA ARG A 152 -17.41 11.26 16.39
C ARG A 152 -17.61 12.66 16.95
N VAL A 153 -18.64 12.83 17.77
CA VAL A 153 -18.97 14.11 18.39
C VAL A 153 -18.95 13.97 19.90
N PRO A 154 -18.19 14.79 20.63
CA PRO A 154 -18.30 14.90 22.08
C PRO A 154 -19.72 15.32 22.47
N ALA A 155 -20.32 14.66 23.46
CA ALA A 155 -21.71 14.89 23.86
C ALA A 155 -22.07 16.38 24.14
N PRO A 156 -21.20 17.21 24.76
CA PRO A 156 -21.48 18.63 24.96
C PRO A 156 -21.59 19.46 23.68
N LEU A 157 -21.06 18.97 22.54
CA LEU A 157 -21.05 19.66 21.27
C LEU A 157 -22.24 19.27 20.37
N LEU A 158 -23.00 18.24 20.72
CA LEU A 158 -24.15 17.77 19.96
C LEU A 158 -25.18 18.89 19.64
N PRO A 159 -25.56 19.79 20.57
CA PRO A 159 -26.51 20.87 20.28
C PRO A 159 -25.98 21.95 19.33
N GLN A 160 -24.66 21.99 19.09
CA GLN A 160 -24.02 22.97 18.23
C GLN A 160 -23.84 22.50 16.80
N LEU A 161 -24.23 21.24 16.51
CA LEU A 161 -24.11 20.69 15.17
C LEU A 161 -25.21 21.25 14.27
N PRO A 162 -24.88 21.83 13.11
CA PRO A 162 -25.87 22.23 12.12
C PRO A 162 -26.46 20.98 11.45
N ALA A 163 -27.72 20.69 11.71
CA ALA A 163 -28.41 19.51 11.18
C ALA A 163 -28.43 19.50 9.64
N ASP A 164 -28.57 20.69 9.04
CA ASP A 164 -28.58 20.91 7.59
C ASP A 164 -27.26 20.52 6.87
N ARG A 165 -26.15 20.45 7.59
CA ARG A 165 -24.87 20.01 7.03
C ARG A 165 -24.55 18.53 7.23
N LEU A 166 -25.44 17.82 7.91
CA LEU A 166 -25.30 16.39 8.19
C LEU A 166 -26.30 15.53 7.38
N GLU A 167 -27.15 16.15 6.58
CA GLU A 167 -28.01 15.47 5.62
C GLU A 167 -27.22 15.13 4.35
N TRP A 168 -27.23 13.85 3.98
CA TRP A 168 -26.58 13.28 2.79
C TRP A 168 -27.62 12.95 1.74
#